data_85ff60713f037065bf22f27b6c61fcb3
#
_entry.id   85ff60713f037065bf22f27b6c61fcb3
#
_cell.length_a   1.000
_cell.length_b   1.000
_cell.length_c   1.000
_cell.angle_alpha   90.00
_cell.angle_beta   90.00
_cell.angle_gamma   90.00
#
_symmetry.space_group_name_H-M   'P 1'
#
loop_
_entity.id
_entity.type
_entity.pdbx_description
1 polymer ?
#
loop_
_entity_poly.entity_id
_entity_poly.type
_entity_poly.pdbx_seq_one_letter_code
_entity_poly.pdbx_strand_id
1 'polypeptide(L)'
;TDEWGGGGRPRCRAWDPLNWGANAIYDIEDNKLVFKSHYKMPAPQTETENCVAHNGSIIPVKDRDIFVQAWYQGGISMMDFTDSDNPIEIGYFDRGPISEKSLGTGGFWSVYFYEGTIYGTEIVRGLDVFKLTESEFLTKAEIESANNAFPAVGPKRLFNPQQQMPMTWPKVSSTGS
;
A
#
# COMPACT_ATOMS: atom_id res chain seq x y z
N THR A 1 5.65 -1.71 -9.22
CA THR A 1 4.34 -2.42 -9.32
C THR A 1 4.18 -3.01 -10.70
N ASP A 2 3.78 -4.26 -10.78
CA ASP A 2 3.58 -5.01 -12.02
C ASP A 2 2.19 -5.65 -12.04
N GLU A 3 1.40 -5.30 -13.03
CA GLU A 3 0.09 -5.92 -13.31
C GLU A 3 0.22 -7.10 -14.29
N TRP A 4 1.05 -8.06 -14.02
CA TRP A 4 1.32 -9.17 -14.91
C TRP A 4 0.06 -9.88 -15.42
N GLY A 5 -0.20 -9.77 -16.72
CA GLY A 5 -1.37 -10.30 -17.38
C GLY A 5 -2.63 -9.42 -17.26
N GLY A 6 -2.53 -8.24 -16.64
CA GLY A 6 -3.60 -7.25 -16.47
C GLY A 6 -4.49 -7.51 -15.27
N GLY A 7 -5.23 -6.47 -14.87
CA GLY A 7 -6.07 -6.46 -13.67
C GLY A 7 -7.23 -7.46 -13.62
N GLY A 8 -7.53 -8.15 -14.71
CA GLY A 8 -8.54 -9.21 -14.74
C GLY A 8 -8.01 -10.62 -14.43
N ARG A 9 -6.77 -10.77 -14.02
CA ARG A 9 -6.12 -12.08 -13.83
C ARG A 9 -5.96 -12.47 -12.36
N PRO A 10 -6.14 -13.77 -12.01
CA PRO A 10 -5.87 -14.29 -10.68
C PRO A 10 -4.35 -14.58 -10.57
N ARG A 11 -3.58 -13.69 -9.95
CA ARG A 11 -2.13 -13.80 -9.78
C ARG A 11 -1.66 -13.85 -8.33
N CYS A 12 -2.60 -14.04 -7.39
CA CYS A 12 -2.30 -14.15 -5.97
C CYS A 12 -2.65 -15.55 -5.41
N ARG A 13 -2.69 -16.58 -6.24
CA ARG A 13 -2.95 -17.95 -5.78
C ARG A 13 -1.69 -18.52 -5.10
N ALA A 14 -1.86 -19.49 -4.24
CA ALA A 14 -0.77 -20.08 -3.46
C ALA A 14 0.41 -20.63 -4.30
N TRP A 15 0.17 -20.97 -5.56
CA TRP A 15 1.18 -21.52 -6.48
C TRP A 15 1.69 -20.51 -7.51
N ASP A 16 1.16 -19.30 -7.54
CA ASP A 16 1.63 -18.28 -8.48
C ASP A 16 3.04 -17.79 -8.08
N PRO A 17 3.97 -17.64 -9.02
CA PRO A 17 5.30 -17.13 -8.74
C PRO A 17 5.26 -15.78 -8.02
N LEU A 18 6.17 -15.57 -7.07
CA LEU A 18 6.23 -14.36 -6.25
C LEU A 18 6.33 -13.08 -7.09
N ASN A 19 7.01 -13.14 -8.23
CA ASN A 19 7.22 -12.00 -9.12
C ASN A 19 6.07 -11.75 -10.13
N TRP A 20 4.98 -12.52 -10.08
CA TRP A 20 3.82 -12.28 -10.94
C TRP A 20 2.82 -11.34 -10.28
N GLY A 21 2.49 -10.23 -10.94
CA GLY A 21 1.54 -9.26 -10.42
C GLY A 21 1.91 -8.74 -9.03
N ALA A 22 3.17 -8.40 -8.84
CA ALA A 22 3.77 -8.05 -7.55
C ALA A 22 4.53 -6.72 -7.62
N ASN A 23 5.10 -6.30 -6.51
CA ASN A 23 6.03 -5.18 -6.45
C ASN A 23 7.47 -5.70 -6.54
N ALA A 24 8.28 -5.08 -7.37
CA ALA A 24 9.73 -5.23 -7.32
C ALA A 24 10.34 -4.04 -6.57
N ILE A 25 11.11 -4.32 -5.55
CA ILE A 25 11.74 -3.33 -4.68
C ILE A 25 13.18 -3.12 -5.12
N TYR A 26 13.55 -1.85 -5.24
CA TYR A 26 14.87 -1.42 -5.66
C TYR A 26 15.39 -0.34 -4.73
N ASP A 27 16.65 -0.41 -4.39
CA ASP A 27 17.38 0.72 -3.83
C ASP A 27 17.95 1.60 -4.94
N ILE A 28 18.20 2.86 -4.61
CA ILE A 28 18.89 3.80 -5.49
C ILE A 28 20.33 3.94 -5.00
N GLU A 29 21.25 3.29 -5.68
CA GLU A 29 22.67 3.33 -5.39
C GLU A 29 23.42 3.95 -6.59
N ASP A 30 24.19 5.01 -6.35
CA ASP A 30 24.95 5.73 -7.40
C ASP A 30 24.09 6.12 -8.63
N ASN A 31 22.88 6.60 -8.41
CA ASN A 31 21.86 6.92 -9.44
C ASN A 31 21.44 5.71 -10.31
N LYS A 32 21.55 4.51 -9.80
CA LYS A 32 21.08 3.26 -10.45
C LYS A 32 20.06 2.56 -9.57
N LEU A 33 19.14 1.87 -10.20
CA LEU A 33 18.21 0.98 -9.51
C LEU A 33 18.91 -0.37 -9.27
N VAL A 34 19.06 -0.75 -8.01
CA VAL A 34 19.62 -2.03 -7.58
C VAL A 34 18.47 -2.87 -7.02
N PHE A 35 18.16 -3.97 -7.71
CA PHE A 35 17.09 -4.88 -7.28
C PHE A 35 17.40 -5.50 -5.92
N LYS A 36 16.41 -5.53 -5.05
CA LYS A 36 16.47 -6.13 -3.71
C LYS A 36 15.54 -7.33 -3.59
N SER A 37 14.25 -7.12 -3.67
CA SER A 37 13.27 -8.18 -3.41
C SER A 37 11.98 -8.00 -4.20
N HIS A 38 11.06 -8.94 -4.01
CA HIS A 38 9.66 -8.80 -4.43
C HIS A 38 8.73 -8.83 -3.22
N TYR A 39 7.70 -7.99 -3.27
CA TYR A 39 6.58 -8.08 -2.35
C TYR A 39 5.31 -8.46 -3.10
N LYS A 40 4.63 -9.48 -2.62
CA LYS A 40 3.26 -9.87 -2.98
C LYS A 40 2.47 -10.03 -1.69
N MET A 41 1.20 -9.62 -1.69
CA MET A 41 0.33 -9.84 -0.53
C MET A 41 0.38 -11.31 -0.08
N PRO A 42 0.55 -11.60 1.22
CA PRO A 42 0.82 -12.96 1.68
C PRO A 42 -0.37 -13.91 1.61
N ALA A 43 -1.61 -13.38 1.76
CA ALA A 43 -2.81 -14.21 1.79
C ALA A 43 -3.16 -14.75 0.40
N PRO A 44 -3.15 -16.07 0.18
CA PRO A 44 -3.50 -16.63 -1.13
C PRO A 44 -4.97 -16.39 -1.45
N GLN A 45 -5.23 -16.00 -2.69
CA GLN A 45 -6.56 -15.79 -3.22
C GLN A 45 -7.03 -16.98 -4.06
N THR A 46 -8.33 -17.04 -4.33
CA THR A 46 -8.93 -18.11 -5.14
C THR A 46 -8.73 -17.90 -6.63
N GLU A 47 -9.15 -18.88 -7.45
CA GLU A 47 -9.13 -18.77 -8.91
C GLU A 47 -10.23 -17.86 -9.47
N THR A 48 -11.22 -17.52 -8.65
CA THR A 48 -12.33 -16.65 -9.03
C THR A 48 -12.09 -15.18 -8.73
N GLU A 49 -10.97 -14.85 -8.10
CA GLU A 49 -10.58 -13.50 -7.73
C GLU A 49 -9.51 -12.95 -8.66
N ASN A 50 -9.81 -11.86 -9.37
CA ASN A 50 -8.76 -11.11 -10.03
C ASN A 50 -7.90 -10.44 -8.95
N CYS A 51 -6.61 -10.68 -8.99
CA CYS A 51 -5.67 -10.16 -8.01
C CYS A 51 -4.28 -10.00 -8.62
N VAL A 52 -3.85 -8.75 -8.70
CA VAL A 52 -2.50 -8.29 -9.03
C VAL A 52 -2.22 -7.00 -8.27
N ALA A 53 -0.96 -6.65 -8.07
CA ALA A 53 -0.57 -5.36 -7.52
C ALA A 53 -1.08 -4.21 -8.40
N HIS A 54 -1.75 -3.23 -7.81
CA HIS A 54 -2.31 -2.08 -8.51
C HIS A 54 -1.90 -0.76 -7.84
N ASN A 55 -2.75 0.25 -7.88
CA ASN A 55 -2.46 1.56 -7.34
C ASN A 55 -2.36 1.57 -5.82
N GLY A 56 -1.54 2.48 -5.31
CA GLY A 56 -1.38 2.70 -3.89
C GLY A 56 -0.76 4.05 -3.57
N SER A 57 -0.49 4.29 -2.30
CA SER A 57 0.17 5.49 -1.83
C SER A 57 1.08 5.24 -0.63
N ILE A 58 2.08 6.08 -0.48
CA ILE A 58 2.94 6.08 0.72
C ILE A 58 2.11 6.54 1.93
N ILE A 59 2.26 5.86 3.04
CA ILE A 59 1.86 6.33 4.37
C ILE A 59 3.09 7.00 4.99
N PRO A 60 3.08 8.32 5.20
CA PRO A 60 4.29 9.08 5.51
C PRO A 60 4.67 8.95 7.00
N VAL A 61 5.07 7.78 7.43
CA VAL A 61 5.67 7.56 8.74
C VAL A 61 7.14 7.98 8.67
N LYS A 62 7.57 8.78 9.65
CA LYS A 62 8.94 9.26 9.66
C LYS A 62 9.95 8.11 9.78
N ASP A 63 10.98 8.13 8.94
CA ASP A 63 12.07 7.16 8.89
C ASP A 63 11.62 5.70 8.55
N ARG A 64 10.42 5.56 7.93
CA ARG A 64 9.93 4.26 7.44
C ARG A 64 9.34 4.39 6.05
N ASP A 65 9.48 3.34 5.26
CA ASP A 65 8.92 3.20 3.93
C ASP A 65 7.68 2.29 4.00
N ILE A 66 6.52 2.90 4.20
CA ILE A 66 5.24 2.19 4.31
C ILE A 66 4.37 2.53 3.10
N PHE A 67 3.83 1.51 2.44
CA PHE A 67 2.97 1.66 1.28
C PHE A 67 1.66 0.90 1.45
N VAL A 68 0.53 1.58 1.27
CA VAL A 68 -0.79 0.95 1.21
C VAL A 68 -1.20 0.78 -0.24
N GLN A 69 -1.66 -0.41 -0.62
CA GLN A 69 -1.86 -0.78 -2.01
C GLN A 69 -3.15 -1.58 -2.23
N ALA A 70 -3.80 -1.31 -3.35
CA ALA A 70 -4.93 -2.06 -3.86
C ALA A 70 -4.45 -3.31 -4.63
N TRP A 71 -5.15 -4.43 -4.44
CA TRP A 71 -4.89 -5.72 -5.09
C TRP A 71 -6.14 -6.29 -5.75
N TYR A 72 -7.03 -5.44 -6.25
CA TYR A 72 -8.35 -5.83 -6.77
C TYR A 72 -9.14 -6.64 -5.74
N GLN A 73 -9.62 -7.86 -6.08
CA GLN A 73 -10.35 -8.70 -5.14
C GLN A 73 -9.48 -9.26 -4.00
N GLY A 74 -8.16 -9.24 -4.14
CA GLY A 74 -7.24 -9.47 -3.01
C GLY A 74 -7.28 -8.39 -1.92
N GLY A 75 -8.06 -7.34 -2.15
CA GLY A 75 -8.30 -6.33 -1.12
C GLY A 75 -7.26 -5.20 -1.10
N ILE A 76 -6.91 -4.80 0.10
CA ILE A 76 -5.89 -3.80 0.39
C ILE A 76 -4.82 -4.46 1.26
N SER A 77 -3.57 -4.26 0.89
CA SER A 77 -2.41 -4.67 1.68
C SER A 77 -1.56 -3.45 2.02
N MET A 78 -1.08 -3.37 3.24
CA MET A 78 -0.17 -2.35 3.72
C MET A 78 1.17 -3.00 4.03
N MET A 79 2.19 -2.66 3.25
CA MET A 79 3.52 -3.21 3.42
C MET A 79 4.48 -2.19 4.03
N ASP A 80 5.38 -2.66 4.86
CA ASP A 80 6.60 -1.99 5.26
C ASP A 80 7.77 -2.57 4.47
N PHE A 81 8.47 -1.72 3.72
CA PHE A 81 9.66 -2.09 2.95
C PHE A 81 10.88 -1.23 3.32
N THR A 82 10.88 -0.74 4.57
CA THR A 82 12.04 -0.04 5.16
C THR A 82 13.30 -0.90 5.10
N ASP A 83 13.15 -2.22 5.34
CA ASP A 83 14.13 -3.21 4.94
C ASP A 83 13.78 -3.69 3.52
N SER A 84 14.48 -3.15 2.53
CA SER A 84 14.23 -3.43 1.11
C SER A 84 14.48 -4.89 0.70
N ASP A 85 15.27 -5.62 1.47
CA ASP A 85 15.51 -7.05 1.26
C ASP A 85 14.41 -7.93 1.86
N ASN A 86 13.68 -7.45 2.88
CA ASN A 86 12.68 -8.23 3.63
C ASN A 86 11.38 -7.44 3.88
N PRO A 87 10.63 -7.06 2.84
CA PRO A 87 9.36 -6.36 3.00
C PRO A 87 8.32 -7.25 3.70
N ILE A 88 7.54 -6.67 4.61
CA ILE A 88 6.51 -7.38 5.38
C ILE A 88 5.14 -6.73 5.23
N GLU A 89 4.06 -7.52 5.34
CA GLU A 89 2.72 -6.99 5.50
C GLU A 89 2.50 -6.56 6.96
N ILE A 90 2.01 -5.34 7.15
CA ILE A 90 1.73 -4.78 8.48
C ILE A 90 0.25 -4.47 8.71
N GLY A 91 -0.58 -4.69 7.71
CA GLY A 91 -2.01 -4.56 7.80
C GLY A 91 -2.70 -4.91 6.48
N TYR A 92 -3.94 -5.33 6.54
CA TYR A 92 -4.73 -5.69 5.36
C TYR A 92 -6.22 -5.52 5.58
N PHE A 93 -6.94 -5.49 4.48
CA PHE A 93 -8.40 -5.60 4.44
C PHE A 93 -8.84 -6.35 3.19
N ASP A 94 -9.61 -7.42 3.37
CA ASP A 94 -10.12 -8.25 2.29
C ASP A 94 -11.57 -8.63 2.56
N ARG A 95 -12.39 -8.71 1.51
CA ARG A 95 -13.81 -9.10 1.56
C ARG A 95 -14.09 -10.46 0.91
N GLY A 96 -13.08 -11.05 0.31
CA GLY A 96 -13.22 -12.24 -0.49
C GLY A 96 -13.90 -12.01 -1.84
N PRO A 97 -14.14 -13.10 -2.60
CA PRO A 97 -14.58 -13.04 -3.99
C PRO A 97 -15.97 -12.41 -4.17
N ILE A 98 -16.16 -11.75 -5.32
CA ILE A 98 -17.48 -11.31 -5.78
C ILE A 98 -18.33 -12.51 -6.16
N SER A 99 -17.70 -13.55 -6.70
CA SER A 99 -18.33 -14.81 -7.09
C SER A 99 -17.44 -15.99 -6.75
N GLU A 100 -17.97 -16.96 -6.02
CA GLU A 100 -17.26 -18.20 -5.73
C GLU A 100 -17.22 -19.17 -6.94
N LYS A 101 -17.99 -18.87 -8.00
CA LYS A 101 -18.22 -19.80 -9.12
C LYS A 101 -17.47 -19.42 -10.40
N SER A 102 -17.12 -18.17 -10.56
CA SER A 102 -16.52 -17.67 -11.80
C SER A 102 -15.59 -16.51 -11.56
N LEU A 103 -14.50 -16.47 -12.32
CA LEU A 103 -13.59 -15.32 -12.31
C LEU A 103 -14.35 -14.07 -12.80
N GLY A 104 -14.37 -13.06 -11.96
CA GLY A 104 -14.93 -11.75 -12.23
C GLY A 104 -13.90 -10.65 -12.06
N THR A 105 -14.17 -9.46 -12.60
CA THR A 105 -13.36 -8.28 -12.36
C THR A 105 -14.03 -7.43 -11.29
N GLY A 106 -13.32 -7.14 -10.20
CA GLY A 106 -13.81 -6.34 -9.09
C GLY A 106 -12.71 -6.07 -8.09
N GLY A 107 -13.10 -5.67 -6.90
CA GLY A 107 -12.18 -5.35 -5.82
C GLY A 107 -11.60 -3.94 -5.93
N PHE A 108 -10.58 -3.66 -5.14
CA PHE A 108 -10.04 -2.33 -5.01
C PHE A 108 -9.22 -1.90 -6.24
N TRP A 109 -9.67 -0.82 -6.88
CA TRP A 109 -8.96 -0.19 -7.99
C TRP A 109 -7.83 0.70 -7.50
N SER A 110 -8.09 1.50 -6.46
CA SER A 110 -7.13 2.46 -5.94
C SER A 110 -7.26 2.60 -4.44
N VAL A 111 -6.15 2.90 -3.77
CA VAL A 111 -6.13 3.23 -2.35
C VAL A 111 -5.15 4.38 -2.10
N TYR A 112 -5.59 5.35 -1.30
CA TYR A 112 -4.82 6.55 -0.99
C TYR A 112 -4.85 6.87 0.48
N PHE A 113 -3.70 7.22 1.04
CA PHE A 113 -3.61 7.85 2.34
C PHE A 113 -3.65 9.38 2.19
N TYR A 114 -4.56 10.03 2.90
CA TYR A 114 -4.68 11.47 2.89
C TYR A 114 -5.19 11.98 4.25
N GLU A 115 -4.45 12.91 4.87
CA GLU A 115 -4.79 13.53 6.15
C GLU A 115 -5.28 12.54 7.23
N GLY A 116 -4.52 11.47 7.47
CA GLY A 116 -4.82 10.48 8.51
C GLY A 116 -5.90 9.47 8.15
N THR A 117 -6.33 9.44 6.90
CA THR A 117 -7.39 8.56 6.43
C THR A 117 -6.96 7.83 5.18
N ILE A 118 -7.31 6.56 5.07
CA ILE A 118 -7.10 5.73 3.88
C ILE A 118 -8.44 5.62 3.15
N TYR A 119 -8.44 5.95 1.86
CA TYR A 119 -9.60 5.89 0.97
C TYR A 119 -9.37 4.81 -0.07
N GLY A 120 -10.20 3.78 -0.08
CA GLY A 120 -10.16 2.71 -1.05
C GLY A 120 -11.36 2.74 -1.99
N THR A 121 -11.13 2.83 -3.30
CA THR A 121 -12.20 2.74 -4.31
C THR A 121 -12.32 1.31 -4.80
N GLU A 122 -13.51 0.74 -4.65
CA GLU A 122 -13.82 -0.63 -5.02
C GLU A 122 -14.76 -0.64 -6.23
N ILE A 123 -14.42 -1.44 -7.25
CA ILE A 123 -15.09 -1.43 -8.57
C ILE A 123 -16.59 -1.71 -8.48
N VAL A 124 -16.99 -2.63 -7.58
CA VAL A 124 -18.38 -3.12 -7.50
C VAL A 124 -19.10 -2.58 -6.27
N ARG A 125 -18.36 -2.36 -5.16
CA ARG A 125 -18.95 -2.07 -3.85
C ARG A 125 -18.82 -0.62 -3.40
N GLY A 126 -18.11 0.22 -4.18
CA GLY A 126 -18.03 1.68 -4.00
C GLY A 126 -16.79 2.17 -3.26
N LEU A 127 -16.95 2.94 -2.19
CA LEU A 127 -15.87 3.58 -1.44
C LEU A 127 -15.81 3.05 -0.02
N ASP A 128 -14.62 2.65 0.40
CA ASP A 128 -14.29 2.33 1.77
C ASP A 128 -13.35 3.38 2.37
N VAL A 129 -13.52 3.63 3.66
CA VAL A 129 -12.73 4.60 4.41
C VAL A 129 -12.17 3.92 5.66
N PHE A 130 -10.84 3.96 5.79
CA PHE A 130 -10.15 3.30 6.88
C PHE A 130 -9.29 4.28 7.68
N LYS A 131 -9.02 3.92 8.92
CA LYS A 131 -8.03 4.62 9.75
C LYS A 131 -6.98 3.64 10.24
N LEU A 132 -5.76 4.14 10.36
CA LEU A 132 -4.69 3.38 11.01
C LEU A 132 -5.02 3.19 12.48
N THR A 133 -4.79 2.01 12.99
CA THR A 133 -4.91 1.65 14.40
C THR A 133 -3.58 1.14 14.92
N GLU A 134 -3.32 1.35 16.21
CA GLU A 134 -2.14 0.82 16.87
C GLU A 134 -2.10 -0.71 16.79
N SER A 135 -0.91 -1.24 16.53
CA SER A 135 -0.65 -2.68 16.41
C SER A 135 0.80 -2.98 16.83
N GLU A 136 1.19 -4.24 16.78
CA GLU A 136 2.59 -4.62 16.97
C GLU A 136 3.55 -4.04 15.93
N PHE A 137 3.04 -3.65 14.74
CA PHE A 137 3.81 -3.11 13.62
C PHE A 137 3.79 -1.59 13.53
N LEU A 138 2.82 -0.93 14.18
CA LEU A 138 2.61 0.51 14.04
C LEU A 138 2.16 1.12 15.35
N THR A 139 3.03 1.93 15.95
CA THR A 139 2.78 2.59 17.21
C THR A 139 1.86 3.81 17.05
N LYS A 140 1.21 4.21 18.15
CA LYS A 140 0.42 5.45 18.17
C LYS A 140 1.22 6.68 17.76
N ALA A 141 2.48 6.78 18.17
CA ALA A 141 3.35 7.90 17.82
C ALA A 141 3.67 7.96 16.31
N GLU A 142 3.86 6.80 15.66
CA GLU A 142 4.04 6.72 14.21
C GLU A 142 2.77 7.10 13.46
N ILE A 143 1.61 6.66 13.93
CA ILE A 143 0.30 7.07 13.37
C ILE A 143 0.12 8.58 13.48
N GLU A 144 0.39 9.17 14.63
CA GLU A 144 0.33 10.63 14.83
C GLU A 144 1.33 11.37 13.93
N SER A 145 2.53 10.81 13.74
CA SER A 145 3.53 11.35 12.82
C SER A 145 2.99 11.37 11.39
N ALA A 146 2.43 10.25 10.90
CA ALA A 146 1.85 10.16 9.57
C ALA A 146 0.69 11.14 9.37
N ASN A 147 -0.19 11.26 10.36
CA ASN A 147 -1.35 12.17 10.33
C ASN A 147 -0.95 13.65 10.29
N ASN A 148 0.22 13.98 10.82
CA ASN A 148 0.76 15.34 10.86
C ASN A 148 1.79 15.65 9.77
N ALA A 149 2.12 14.67 8.93
CA ALA A 149 2.99 14.89 7.78
C ALA A 149 2.29 15.79 6.74
N PHE A 150 3.08 16.58 6.03
CA PHE A 150 2.58 17.46 4.97
C PHE A 150 3.64 17.62 3.87
N PRO A 151 3.22 18.01 2.65
CA PRO A 151 4.17 18.20 1.55
C PRO A 151 5.30 19.15 1.91
N ALA A 152 6.52 18.81 1.53
CA ALA A 152 7.69 19.65 1.71
C ALA A 152 7.63 20.92 0.84
N VAL A 153 6.86 20.86 -0.25
CA VAL A 153 6.72 21.95 -1.23
C VAL A 153 5.24 22.14 -1.55
N GLY A 154 4.83 23.41 -1.62
CA GLY A 154 3.46 23.80 -1.95
C GLY A 154 2.49 23.84 -0.76
N PRO A 155 1.26 24.26 -1.00
CA PRO A 155 0.25 24.39 0.04
C PRO A 155 -0.22 23.01 0.51
N LYS A 156 -0.22 22.77 1.80
CA LYS A 156 -0.63 21.51 2.44
C LYS A 156 -1.98 20.97 1.92
N ARG A 157 -2.97 21.85 1.73
CA ARG A 157 -4.32 21.49 1.34
C ARG A 157 -4.49 21.10 -0.15
N LEU A 158 -3.47 21.30 -0.95
CA LEU A 158 -3.47 20.97 -2.39
C LEU A 158 -2.60 19.75 -2.68
N PHE A 159 -2.20 19.00 -1.66
CA PHE A 159 -1.43 17.76 -1.84
C PHE A 159 -2.29 16.74 -2.61
N ASN A 160 -1.71 16.21 -3.69
CA ASN A 160 -2.26 15.08 -4.42
C ASN A 160 -1.56 13.80 -3.99
N PRO A 161 -2.24 12.85 -3.35
CA PRO A 161 -1.64 11.60 -2.88
C PRO A 161 -0.93 10.79 -3.98
N GLN A 162 -1.41 10.86 -5.21
CA GLN A 162 -0.80 10.16 -6.34
C GLN A 162 0.59 10.69 -6.73
N GLN A 163 0.91 11.92 -6.42
CA GLN A 163 2.19 12.52 -6.80
C GLN A 163 3.35 12.05 -5.94
N GLN A 164 3.09 11.39 -4.81
CA GLN A 164 4.11 10.89 -3.91
C GLN A 164 5.18 11.95 -3.59
N MET A 165 4.74 13.17 -3.28
CA MET A 165 5.65 14.29 -3.01
C MET A 165 6.46 14.05 -1.73
N PRO A 166 7.69 14.58 -1.66
CA PRO A 166 8.45 14.57 -0.42
C PRO A 166 7.65 15.13 0.75
N MET A 167 7.72 14.47 1.88
CA MET A 167 6.97 14.82 3.09
C MET A 167 7.89 15.42 4.15
N THR A 168 7.32 16.27 4.98
CA THR A 168 7.98 16.80 6.19
C THR A 168 7.10 16.56 7.42
N TRP A 169 7.73 16.59 8.58
CA TRP A 169 7.07 16.44 9.88
C TRP A 169 7.31 17.66 10.74
N PRO A 170 6.39 18.02 11.64
CA PRO A 170 6.60 19.06 12.60
C PRO A 170 7.90 18.83 13.38
N LYS A 171 8.69 19.87 13.55
CA LYS A 171 9.84 19.78 14.46
C LYS A 171 9.33 19.59 15.88
N VAL A 172 9.76 18.54 16.53
CA VAL A 172 9.54 18.39 17.97
C VAL A 172 10.30 19.52 18.65
N SER A 173 9.60 20.44 19.31
CA SER A 173 10.23 21.48 20.12
C SER A 173 10.98 20.78 21.24
N SER A 174 12.29 20.95 21.30
CA SER A 174 13.14 20.54 22.42
C SER A 174 12.90 21.47 23.62
N THR A 175 11.68 21.48 24.14
CA THR A 175 11.38 22.19 25.39
C THR A 175 11.05 21.17 26.44
N GLY A 176 12.01 20.94 27.32
CA GLY A 176 11.75 20.30 28.58
C GLY A 176 12.86 19.35 29.05
N SER A 177 13.87 19.88 29.58
CA SER A 177 14.63 19.28 30.69
C SER A 177 13.90 19.54 31.99
#